data_f8d3e87dcac66130d750eb1dcbfbc8d3
#
_entry.id   f8d3e87dcac66130d750eb1dcbfbc8d3
#
_cell.length_a   1.000
_cell.length_b   1.000
_cell.length_c   1.000
_cell.angle_alpha   90.00
_cell.angle_beta   90.00
_cell.angle_gamma   90.00
#
_symmetry.space_group_name_H-M   'P 1'
#
loop_
_entity.id
_entity.type
_entity.pdbx_description
1 polymer ?
#
loop_
_entity_poly.entity_id
_entity_poly.type
_entity_poly.pdbx_seq_one_letter_code
_entity_poly.pdbx_strand_id
1 'polypeptide(L)'
;KVVRREDYLGEKDANDILRKYGKEAVIKCVENAAIKPVTAVKKLSDVRKVDLEKLEHIKTGIWDVDKAIRGLYFGQVALLTGKRGEGKSTLASQICANALEQGYSVFAYSGELPDYHFKNWIDLQLAGTQRISKYTNDYGEESYYLDDDTVAQINTWYDERAYIFDNSAV
;
A
#
# COMPACT_ATOMS: atom_id res chain seq x y z
N LYS A 1 0.62 23.65 26.34
CA LYS A 1 1.47 23.04 27.37
C LYS A 1 0.88 21.69 27.74
N VAL A 2 1.69 20.74 28.10
CA VAL A 2 1.29 19.40 28.55
C VAL A 2 1.98 19.12 29.87
N VAL A 3 1.21 18.73 30.88
CA VAL A 3 1.71 18.21 32.14
C VAL A 3 2.01 16.73 31.91
N ARG A 4 3.23 16.30 32.18
CA ARG A 4 3.63 14.89 32.01
C ARG A 4 3.34 14.13 33.29
N ARG A 5 3.26 12.79 33.21
CA ARG A 5 3.03 11.95 34.37
C ARG A 5 4.11 12.11 35.48
N GLU A 6 5.34 12.36 35.07
CA GLU A 6 6.47 12.64 35.97
C GLU A 6 6.30 13.95 36.75
N ASP A 7 5.53 14.91 36.20
CA ASP A 7 5.27 16.21 36.86
C ASP A 7 4.22 16.09 37.99
N TYR A 8 3.52 14.95 38.08
CA TYR A 8 2.51 14.69 39.09
C TYR A 8 3.04 14.13 40.42
N LEU A 9 4.34 14.31 40.69
CA LEU A 9 4.98 13.91 41.95
C LEU A 9 4.75 12.45 42.33
N GLY A 10 4.60 11.57 41.35
CA GLY A 10 4.31 10.15 41.53
C GLY A 10 2.83 9.79 41.67
N GLU A 11 1.95 10.79 41.68
CA GLU A 11 0.49 10.56 41.79
C GLU A 11 -0.10 10.24 40.39
N LYS A 12 -1.33 9.71 40.40
CA LYS A 12 -2.03 9.25 39.22
C LYS A 12 -2.50 10.43 38.33
N ASP A 13 -3.04 11.45 38.95
CA ASP A 13 -3.64 12.60 38.29
C ASP A 13 -3.63 13.87 39.16
N ALA A 14 -4.09 14.99 38.55
CA ALA A 14 -4.15 16.28 39.23
C ALA A 14 -5.10 16.31 40.44
N ASN A 15 -6.11 15.45 40.49
CA ASN A 15 -7.03 15.38 41.63
C ASN A 15 -6.36 14.73 42.86
N ASP A 16 -5.54 13.73 42.65
CA ASP A 16 -4.75 13.11 43.70
C ASP A 16 -3.71 14.09 44.27
N ILE A 17 -3.07 14.92 43.41
CA ILE A 17 -2.19 16.01 43.85
C ILE A 17 -2.97 17.06 44.65
N LEU A 18 -4.15 17.45 44.18
CA LEU A 18 -4.97 18.43 44.87
C LEU A 18 -5.35 17.97 46.29
N ARG A 19 -5.73 16.71 46.43
CA ARG A 19 -6.13 16.10 47.71
C ARG A 19 -4.95 15.97 48.67
N LYS A 20 -3.79 15.61 48.17
CA LYS A 20 -2.63 15.25 49.01
C LYS A 20 -1.73 16.45 49.30
N TYR A 21 -1.54 17.34 48.33
CA TYR A 21 -0.56 18.46 48.41
C TYR A 21 -1.18 19.84 48.28
N GLY A 22 -2.50 19.91 48.02
CA GLY A 22 -3.25 21.16 47.92
C GLY A 22 -3.15 21.89 46.59
N LYS A 23 -3.86 23.02 46.50
CA LYS A 23 -4.02 23.80 45.28
C LYS A 23 -2.69 24.33 44.68
N GLU A 24 -1.77 24.75 45.54
CA GLU A 24 -0.51 25.31 45.14
C GLU A 24 0.37 24.29 44.39
N ALA A 25 0.31 23.01 44.77
CA ALA A 25 1.03 21.97 44.05
C ALA A 25 0.50 21.75 42.63
N VAL A 26 -0.83 21.80 42.46
CA VAL A 26 -1.44 21.71 41.13
C VAL A 26 -1.02 22.88 40.23
N ILE A 27 -1.01 24.12 40.78
CA ILE A 27 -0.56 25.32 40.07
C ILE A 27 0.88 25.15 39.59
N LYS A 28 1.78 24.66 40.46
CA LYS A 28 3.18 24.39 40.09
C LYS A 28 3.32 23.34 38.97
N CYS A 29 2.50 22.29 38.98
CA CYS A 29 2.48 21.32 37.87
C CYS A 29 2.11 21.98 36.53
N VAL A 30 1.14 22.91 36.52
CA VAL A 30 0.74 23.62 35.32
C VAL A 30 1.80 24.64 34.88
N GLU A 31 2.43 25.35 35.82
CA GLU A 31 3.50 26.30 35.53
C GLU A 31 4.72 25.60 34.92
N ASN A 32 5.11 24.48 35.46
CA ASN A 32 6.21 23.64 35.01
C ASN A 32 5.91 22.84 33.75
N ALA A 33 4.64 22.83 33.30
CA ALA A 33 4.20 22.09 32.12
C ALA A 33 5.02 22.45 30.86
N ALA A 34 5.63 21.47 30.26
CA ALA A 34 6.42 21.64 29.06
C ALA A 34 5.54 21.91 27.82
N ILE A 35 6.06 22.71 26.90
CA ILE A 35 5.46 22.84 25.57
C ILE A 35 5.77 21.53 24.86
N LYS A 36 4.71 20.76 24.51
CA LYS A 36 4.90 19.58 23.65
C LYS A 36 5.24 20.07 22.23
N PRO A 37 6.43 19.80 21.72
CA PRO A 37 6.73 20.19 20.35
C PRO A 37 5.80 19.44 19.40
N VAL A 38 5.17 20.15 18.49
CA VAL A 38 4.37 19.57 17.42
C VAL A 38 5.35 19.08 16.35
N THR A 39 5.88 17.89 16.54
CA THR A 39 6.92 17.32 15.66
C THR A 39 6.43 17.06 14.23
N ALA A 40 5.10 16.95 14.06
CA ALA A 40 4.49 16.76 12.75
C ALA A 40 4.43 18.06 11.90
N VAL A 41 4.60 19.25 12.52
CA VAL A 41 4.58 20.53 11.81
C VAL A 41 6.03 21.02 11.64
N LYS A 42 6.45 21.15 10.40
CA LYS A 42 7.76 21.70 10.03
C LYS A 42 7.58 23.04 9.33
N LYS A 43 8.52 23.94 9.48
CA LYS A 43 8.56 25.14 8.63
C LYS A 43 8.86 24.71 7.20
N LEU A 44 8.20 25.31 6.23
CA LEU A 44 8.41 24.98 4.82
C LEU A 44 9.86 25.24 4.38
N SER A 45 10.51 26.25 4.96
CA SER A 45 11.92 26.56 4.75
C SER A 45 12.87 25.43 5.19
N ASP A 46 12.46 24.61 6.16
CA ASP A 46 13.27 23.54 6.72
C ASP A 46 13.08 22.22 5.93
N VAL A 47 12.14 22.21 4.97
CA VAL A 47 11.90 21.05 4.11
C VAL A 47 12.99 20.97 3.05
N ARG A 48 13.75 19.90 3.07
CA ARG A 48 14.79 19.66 2.07
C ARG A 48 14.17 19.37 0.70
N LYS A 49 14.74 19.96 -0.35
CA LYS A 49 14.44 19.56 -1.72
C LYS A 49 14.87 18.11 -1.93
N VAL A 50 13.98 17.32 -2.48
CA VAL A 50 14.26 15.93 -2.88
C VAL A 50 14.26 15.89 -4.41
N ASP A 51 15.26 15.24 -4.96
CA ASP A 51 15.33 14.95 -6.39
C ASP A 51 14.38 13.79 -6.68
N LEU A 52 13.27 14.09 -7.35
CA LEU A 52 12.23 13.10 -7.65
C LEU A 52 12.75 11.96 -8.55
N GLU A 53 13.77 12.22 -9.39
CA GLU A 53 14.34 11.20 -10.28
C GLU A 53 15.12 10.12 -9.50
N LYS A 54 15.59 10.46 -8.30
CA LYS A 54 16.30 9.55 -7.40
C LYS A 54 15.40 8.82 -6.39
N LEU A 55 14.11 9.18 -6.35
CA LEU A 55 13.17 8.47 -5.49
C LEU A 55 12.83 7.11 -6.10
N GLU A 56 12.79 6.12 -5.24
CA GLU A 56 12.36 4.79 -5.59
C GLU A 56 10.89 4.81 -6.03
N HIS A 57 10.61 4.22 -7.19
CA HIS A 57 9.29 4.19 -7.79
C HIS A 57 9.12 2.96 -8.68
N ILE A 58 7.87 2.55 -8.86
CA ILE A 58 7.49 1.45 -9.74
C ILE A 58 7.03 2.03 -11.07
N LYS A 59 7.56 1.53 -12.18
CA LYS A 59 7.02 1.80 -13.51
C LYS A 59 5.78 0.96 -13.74
N THR A 60 4.76 1.56 -14.34
CA THR A 60 3.51 0.84 -14.66
C THR A 60 3.67 -0.14 -15.83
N GLY A 61 4.74 0.03 -16.63
CA GLY A 61 4.96 -0.72 -17.86
C GLY A 61 4.16 -0.20 -19.06
N ILE A 62 3.36 0.85 -18.85
CA ILE A 62 2.60 1.51 -19.91
C ILE A 62 3.26 2.84 -20.22
N TRP A 63 3.92 2.92 -21.39
CA TRP A 63 4.73 4.06 -21.78
C TRP A 63 4.07 5.42 -21.57
N ASP A 64 2.83 5.60 -22.05
CA ASP A 64 2.14 6.88 -21.96
C ASP A 64 1.78 7.26 -20.52
N VAL A 65 1.45 6.28 -19.67
CA VAL A 65 1.22 6.49 -18.25
C VAL A 65 2.52 6.87 -17.54
N ASP A 66 3.58 6.10 -17.77
CA ASP A 66 4.88 6.35 -17.14
C ASP A 66 5.49 7.69 -17.59
N LYS A 67 5.26 8.10 -18.84
CA LYS A 67 5.64 9.42 -19.33
C LYS A 67 4.89 10.54 -18.62
N ALA A 68 3.60 10.34 -18.34
CA ALA A 68 2.75 11.34 -17.69
C ALA A 68 3.01 11.48 -16.20
N ILE A 69 3.14 10.35 -15.47
CA ILE A 69 3.25 10.35 -13.99
C ILE A 69 4.65 10.02 -13.47
N ARG A 70 5.58 9.65 -14.34
CA ARG A 70 6.97 9.22 -14.05
C ARG A 70 7.08 7.92 -13.26
N GLY A 71 5.99 7.26 -12.94
CA GLY A 71 5.88 6.05 -12.14
C GLY A 71 5.15 6.27 -10.83
N LEU A 72 4.97 5.21 -10.06
CA LEU A 72 4.30 5.19 -8.77
C LEU A 72 5.36 5.22 -7.65
N TYR A 73 5.46 6.33 -6.94
CA TYR A 73 6.46 6.52 -5.88
C TYR A 73 6.01 5.86 -4.59
N PHE A 74 6.95 5.25 -3.87
CA PHE A 74 6.67 4.68 -2.56
C PHE A 74 6.18 5.74 -1.57
N GLY A 75 5.20 5.36 -0.73
CA GLY A 75 4.56 6.25 0.23
C GLY A 75 3.43 7.11 -0.34
N GLN A 76 3.12 6.99 -1.64
CA GLN A 76 1.98 7.65 -2.27
C GLN A 76 0.78 6.72 -2.34
N VAL A 77 -0.41 7.32 -2.43
CA VAL A 77 -1.67 6.63 -2.75
C VAL A 77 -2.06 7.04 -4.17
N ALA A 78 -2.20 6.05 -5.04
CA ALA A 78 -2.71 6.25 -6.40
C ALA A 78 -4.17 5.80 -6.47
N LEU A 79 -5.04 6.62 -7.05
CA LEU A 79 -6.46 6.31 -7.24
C LEU A 79 -6.73 6.11 -8.73
N LEU A 80 -7.11 4.89 -9.11
CA LEU A 80 -7.55 4.55 -10.45
C LEU A 80 -9.07 4.57 -10.51
N THR A 81 -9.64 5.47 -11.31
CA THR A 81 -11.10 5.62 -11.46
C THR A 81 -11.52 5.40 -12.91
N GLY A 82 -12.79 5.04 -13.11
CA GLY A 82 -13.39 4.82 -14.42
C GLY A 82 -14.73 4.10 -14.28
N LYS A 83 -15.50 4.02 -15.36
CA LYS A 83 -16.77 3.33 -15.37
C LYS A 83 -16.61 1.83 -15.20
N ARG A 84 -17.71 1.15 -14.87
CA ARG A 84 -17.72 -0.32 -14.80
C ARG A 84 -17.35 -0.91 -16.17
N GLY A 85 -16.51 -1.95 -16.18
CA GLY A 85 -16.10 -2.65 -17.41
C GLY A 85 -14.97 -1.98 -18.20
N GLU A 86 -14.41 -0.85 -17.77
CA GLU A 86 -13.31 -0.14 -18.46
C GLU A 86 -11.90 -0.72 -18.17
N GLY A 87 -11.80 -1.91 -17.60
CA GLY A 87 -10.50 -2.59 -17.43
C GLY A 87 -9.64 -2.11 -16.24
N LYS A 88 -10.24 -1.40 -15.24
CA LYS A 88 -9.48 -0.92 -14.07
C LYS A 88 -8.73 -2.03 -13.34
N SER A 89 -9.41 -3.14 -13.06
CA SER A 89 -8.81 -4.29 -12.37
C SER A 89 -7.74 -4.96 -13.23
N THR A 90 -7.94 -5.03 -14.54
CA THR A 90 -6.94 -5.54 -15.50
C THR A 90 -5.70 -4.67 -15.52
N LEU A 91 -5.89 -3.34 -15.50
CA LEU A 91 -4.77 -2.40 -15.43
C LEU A 91 -4.04 -2.49 -14.08
N ALA A 92 -4.79 -2.63 -12.98
CA ALA A 92 -4.19 -2.78 -11.65
C ALA A 92 -3.37 -4.08 -11.56
N SER A 93 -3.88 -5.21 -12.07
CA SER A 93 -3.12 -6.47 -12.12
C SER A 93 -1.90 -6.38 -13.02
N GLN A 94 -1.96 -5.64 -14.15
CA GLN A 94 -0.82 -5.39 -15.01
C GLN A 94 0.27 -4.59 -14.29
N ILE A 95 -0.11 -3.57 -13.52
CA ILE A 95 0.85 -2.81 -12.69
C ILE A 95 1.49 -3.71 -11.63
N CYS A 96 0.72 -4.62 -11.02
CA CYS A 96 1.24 -5.62 -10.09
C CYS A 96 2.25 -6.56 -10.78
N ALA A 97 1.94 -7.06 -11.97
CA ALA A 97 2.85 -7.89 -12.75
C ALA A 97 4.17 -7.15 -13.07
N ASN A 98 4.07 -5.90 -13.52
CA ASN A 98 5.27 -5.08 -13.77
C ASN A 98 6.07 -4.75 -12.50
N ALA A 99 5.41 -4.60 -11.35
CA ALA A 99 6.12 -4.42 -10.08
C ALA A 99 6.92 -5.68 -9.71
N LEU A 100 6.34 -6.88 -9.89
CA LEU A 100 7.03 -8.16 -9.70
C LEU A 100 8.23 -8.31 -10.64
N GLU A 101 8.10 -7.93 -11.93
CA GLU A 101 9.20 -7.94 -12.90
C GLU A 101 10.35 -7.01 -12.50
N GLN A 102 10.05 -5.88 -11.87
CA GLN A 102 11.03 -4.95 -11.32
C GLN A 102 11.64 -5.41 -9.99
N GLY A 103 11.23 -6.58 -9.48
CA GLY A 103 11.78 -7.18 -8.26
C GLY A 103 11.08 -6.77 -6.96
N TYR A 104 9.98 -6.05 -7.03
CA TYR A 104 9.20 -5.65 -5.86
C TYR A 104 8.25 -6.76 -5.43
N SER A 105 7.90 -6.75 -4.15
CA SER A 105 6.83 -7.61 -3.62
C SER A 105 5.48 -6.90 -3.75
N VAL A 106 4.44 -7.68 -4.04
CA VAL A 106 3.09 -7.21 -4.24
C VAL A 106 2.14 -7.88 -3.24
N PHE A 107 1.28 -7.09 -2.63
CA PHE A 107 0.14 -7.58 -1.87
C PHE A 107 -1.13 -7.02 -2.48
N ALA A 108 -2.03 -7.90 -2.92
CA ALA A 108 -3.29 -7.55 -3.54
C ALA A 108 -4.48 -7.83 -2.60
N TYR A 109 -5.48 -6.97 -2.66
CA TYR A 109 -6.80 -7.18 -2.08
C TYR A 109 -7.86 -6.95 -3.16
N SER A 110 -8.79 -7.88 -3.31
CA SER A 110 -9.93 -7.73 -4.20
C SER A 110 -11.22 -8.03 -3.45
N GLY A 111 -12.10 -7.03 -3.33
CA GLY A 111 -13.42 -7.20 -2.74
C GLY A 111 -14.48 -7.77 -3.70
N GLU A 112 -14.19 -7.78 -5.02
CA GLU A 112 -15.14 -8.20 -6.05
C GLU A 112 -14.74 -9.50 -6.74
N LEU A 113 -13.42 -9.74 -6.91
CA LEU A 113 -12.90 -10.89 -7.63
C LEU A 113 -12.42 -11.95 -6.65
N PRO A 114 -12.83 -13.21 -6.83
CA PRO A 114 -12.21 -14.33 -6.17
C PRO A 114 -10.70 -14.39 -6.48
N ASP A 115 -9.93 -14.92 -5.56
CA ASP A 115 -8.46 -15.04 -5.63
C ASP A 115 -7.97 -15.75 -6.89
N TYR A 116 -8.62 -16.88 -7.27
CA TYR A 116 -8.29 -17.63 -8.47
C TYR A 116 -8.49 -16.83 -9.77
N HIS A 117 -9.45 -15.92 -9.84
CA HIS A 117 -9.61 -15.03 -10.99
C HIS A 117 -8.48 -14.01 -11.07
N PHE A 118 -8.12 -13.41 -9.95
CA PHE A 118 -7.02 -12.48 -9.88
C PHE A 118 -5.70 -13.16 -10.26
N LYS A 119 -5.47 -14.37 -9.71
CA LYS A 119 -4.31 -15.19 -10.05
C LYS A 119 -4.23 -15.49 -11.54
N ASN A 120 -5.33 -15.95 -12.14
CA ASN A 120 -5.36 -16.27 -13.56
C ASN A 120 -5.01 -15.04 -14.44
N TRP A 121 -5.48 -13.86 -14.07
CA TRP A 121 -5.14 -12.64 -14.80
C TRP A 121 -3.67 -12.28 -14.70
N ILE A 122 -3.09 -12.34 -13.51
CA ILE A 122 -1.65 -12.07 -13.33
C ILE A 122 -0.82 -13.11 -14.09
N ASP A 123 -1.15 -14.38 -13.99
CA ASP A 123 -0.41 -15.45 -14.67
C ASP A 123 -0.44 -15.26 -16.20
N LEU A 124 -1.60 -14.94 -16.78
CA LEU A 124 -1.73 -14.65 -18.21
C LEU A 124 -0.89 -13.42 -18.62
N GLN A 125 -0.85 -12.38 -17.79
CA GLN A 125 -0.06 -11.17 -18.06
C GLN A 125 1.44 -11.43 -17.97
N LEU A 126 1.88 -12.28 -17.05
CA LEU A 126 3.30 -12.66 -16.88
C LEU A 126 3.77 -13.66 -17.94
N ALA A 127 2.90 -14.55 -18.42
CA ALA A 127 3.26 -15.56 -19.41
C ALA A 127 3.66 -14.97 -20.76
N GLY A 128 3.12 -13.81 -21.11
CA GLY A 128 3.28 -13.19 -22.42
C GLY A 128 2.51 -13.93 -23.52
N THR A 129 2.29 -13.25 -24.64
CA THR A 129 1.40 -13.71 -25.72
C THR A 129 1.80 -15.04 -26.37
N GLN A 130 3.09 -15.39 -26.30
CA GLN A 130 3.60 -16.61 -26.96
C GLN A 130 3.27 -17.91 -26.21
N ARG A 131 2.98 -17.82 -24.91
CA ARG A 131 2.66 -18.97 -24.04
C ARG A 131 1.16 -19.13 -23.77
N ILE A 132 0.37 -18.19 -24.24
CA ILE A 132 -1.08 -18.22 -24.07
C ILE A 132 -1.70 -19.09 -25.15
N SER A 133 -2.39 -20.14 -24.75
CA SER A 133 -3.23 -20.96 -25.60
C SER A 133 -4.67 -20.46 -25.54
N LYS A 134 -5.41 -20.65 -26.62
CA LYS A 134 -6.84 -20.37 -26.64
C LYS A 134 -7.64 -21.60 -27.05
N TYR A 135 -8.85 -21.70 -26.53
CA TYR A 135 -9.83 -22.65 -26.98
C TYR A 135 -11.18 -21.96 -27.14
N THR A 136 -12.00 -22.53 -27.97
CA THR A 136 -13.38 -22.08 -28.16
C THR A 136 -14.30 -23.09 -27.48
N ASN A 137 -15.15 -22.63 -26.57
CA ASN A 137 -16.10 -23.50 -25.90
C ASN A 137 -17.28 -23.87 -26.82
N ASP A 138 -18.16 -24.77 -26.35
CA ASP A 138 -19.32 -25.22 -27.11
C ASP A 138 -20.34 -24.11 -27.47
N TYR A 139 -20.25 -22.95 -26.84
CA TYR A 139 -21.05 -21.78 -27.11
C TYR A 139 -20.41 -20.79 -28.10
N GLY A 140 -19.21 -21.12 -28.61
CA GLY A 140 -18.46 -20.26 -29.54
C GLY A 140 -17.69 -19.13 -28.86
N GLU A 141 -17.53 -19.16 -27.54
CA GLU A 141 -16.75 -18.16 -26.80
C GLU A 141 -15.27 -18.56 -26.74
N GLU A 142 -14.41 -17.61 -27.02
CA GLU A 142 -12.94 -17.79 -26.87
C GLU A 142 -12.52 -17.62 -25.42
N SER A 143 -11.76 -18.58 -24.91
CA SER A 143 -11.13 -18.54 -23.59
C SER A 143 -9.63 -18.77 -23.71
N TYR A 144 -8.87 -18.18 -22.79
CA TYR A 144 -7.41 -18.22 -22.76
C TYR A 144 -6.94 -18.99 -21.54
N TYR A 145 -5.90 -19.79 -21.72
CA TYR A 145 -5.32 -20.60 -20.66
C TYR A 145 -3.81 -20.79 -20.84
N LEU A 146 -3.15 -21.19 -19.76
CA LEU A 146 -1.76 -21.58 -19.73
C LEU A 146 -1.65 -23.09 -19.46
N ASP A 147 -0.62 -23.72 -20.00
CA ASP A 147 -0.29 -25.08 -19.62
C ASP A 147 0.27 -25.16 -18.19
N ASP A 148 0.18 -26.34 -17.58
CA ASP A 148 0.58 -26.56 -16.17
C ASP A 148 2.06 -26.27 -15.93
N ASP A 149 2.94 -26.55 -16.90
CA ASP A 149 4.37 -26.28 -16.80
C ASP A 149 4.66 -24.78 -16.76
N THR A 150 3.98 -24.00 -17.59
CA THR A 150 4.06 -22.53 -17.58
C THR A 150 3.57 -21.96 -16.25
N VAL A 151 2.44 -22.45 -15.74
CA VAL A 151 1.90 -22.03 -14.43
C VAL A 151 2.90 -22.37 -13.31
N ALA A 152 3.49 -23.56 -13.32
CA ALA A 152 4.49 -23.95 -12.31
C ALA A 152 5.74 -23.06 -12.35
N GLN A 153 6.23 -22.69 -13.55
CA GLN A 153 7.35 -21.77 -13.72
C GLN A 153 7.02 -20.38 -13.16
N ILE A 154 5.84 -19.84 -13.48
CA ILE A 154 5.38 -18.54 -13.00
C ILE A 154 5.26 -18.57 -11.48
N ASN A 155 4.64 -19.60 -10.90
CA ASN A 155 4.52 -19.75 -9.45
C ASN A 155 5.88 -19.72 -8.75
N THR A 156 6.86 -20.47 -9.29
CA THR A 156 8.23 -20.48 -8.75
C THR A 156 8.90 -19.11 -8.88
N TRP A 157 8.64 -18.40 -9.98
CA TRP A 157 9.28 -17.13 -10.25
C TRP A 157 8.84 -16.00 -9.29
N TYR A 158 7.54 -15.95 -8.90
CA TYR A 158 7.07 -14.93 -7.98
C TYR A 158 6.87 -15.43 -6.53
N ASP A 159 7.27 -16.65 -6.23
CA ASP A 159 7.18 -17.21 -4.88
C ASP A 159 7.80 -16.26 -3.85
N GLU A 160 7.16 -16.13 -2.68
CA GLU A 160 7.52 -15.20 -1.60
C GLU A 160 7.47 -13.70 -1.98
N ARG A 161 7.00 -13.33 -3.19
CA ARG A 161 6.89 -11.93 -3.61
C ARG A 161 5.48 -11.49 -3.99
N ALA A 162 4.58 -12.42 -4.31
CA ALA A 162 3.20 -12.11 -4.67
C ALA A 162 2.22 -12.70 -3.64
N TYR A 163 1.41 -11.84 -3.06
CA TYR A 163 0.43 -12.21 -2.04
C TYR A 163 -0.93 -11.65 -2.38
N ILE A 164 -1.99 -12.38 -2.08
CA ILE A 164 -3.38 -11.94 -2.17
C ILE A 164 -4.10 -12.19 -0.85
N PHE A 165 -4.98 -11.26 -0.47
CA PHE A 165 -5.83 -11.45 0.69
C PHE A 165 -6.94 -12.44 0.35
N ASP A 166 -7.08 -13.48 1.17
CA ASP A 166 -8.15 -14.48 1.04
C ASP A 166 -9.43 -13.97 1.70
N ASN A 167 -10.39 -13.54 0.87
CA ASN A 167 -11.69 -13.06 1.32
C ASN A 167 -12.59 -14.19 1.85
N SER A 168 -12.29 -15.45 1.58
CA SER A 168 -13.07 -16.60 2.06
C SER A 168 -12.73 -16.98 3.50
N ALA A 169 -11.63 -16.47 4.03
CA ALA A 169 -11.13 -16.75 5.37
C ALA A 169 -11.70 -15.81 6.46
N VAL A 170 -12.62 -14.88 6.12
CA VAL A 170 -13.19 -13.88 7.03
C VAL A 170 -14.65 -14.16 7.33
#